data_68401af0c6af42107829a0e42f3d35cd
#
_entry.id   68401af0c6af42107829a0e42f3d35cd
#
_cell.length_a   1.000
_cell.length_b   1.000
_cell.length_c   1.000
_cell.angle_alpha   90.00
_cell.angle_beta   90.00
_cell.angle_gamma   90.00
#
_symmetry.space_group_name_H-M   'P 1'
#
loop_
_entity.id
_entity.type
_entity.pdbx_description
1 polymer ?
#
loop_
_entity_poly.entity_id
_entity_poly.type
_entity_poly.pdbx_seq_one_letter_code
_entity_poly.pdbx_strand_id
1 'polypeptide(L)'
;MTDRAGEHEPDGSTDDVDAAVVERVRASFARQGVMATLGAELAEVAAGQVAIALPIEPRLSQQNGFLHAGVVVAALDSACGYAALALMPADAEVLSVEFKVNLLAPASGGRLLAEGEVVRAGRTLTVCRGDAYAEQEAERVHVATMLATMVRRRAA
;
A
#
# COMPACT_ATOMS: atom_id res chain seq x y z
N MET A 1 28.49 -15.15 38.67
CA MET A 1 27.98 -13.92 38.01
C MET A 1 27.55 -14.36 36.64
N THR A 2 26.29 -14.81 36.53
CA THR A 2 25.75 -15.47 35.35
C THR A 2 24.82 -14.46 34.61
N ASP A 3 25.31 -14.06 33.47
CA ASP A 3 24.59 -13.19 32.51
C ASP A 3 23.49 -14.03 31.82
N ARG A 4 22.22 -13.65 32.03
CA ARG A 4 21.08 -14.22 31.32
C ARG A 4 20.79 -13.33 30.12
N ALA A 5 21.28 -13.74 28.96
CA ALA A 5 20.75 -13.24 27.69
C ALA A 5 19.28 -13.69 27.57
N GLY A 6 18.36 -12.73 27.60
CA GLY A 6 16.96 -12.97 27.31
C GLY A 6 16.79 -13.21 25.81
N GLU A 7 16.42 -14.42 25.45
CA GLU A 7 15.97 -14.76 24.11
C GLU A 7 14.61 -14.08 23.88
N HIS A 8 14.59 -13.12 22.99
CA HIS A 8 13.37 -12.50 22.47
C HIS A 8 12.83 -13.43 21.37
N GLU A 9 11.88 -14.29 21.72
CA GLU A 9 11.10 -15.02 20.72
C GLU A 9 10.24 -14.00 19.94
N PRO A 10 10.23 -14.03 18.60
CA PRO A 10 9.27 -13.24 17.84
C PRO A 10 7.89 -13.85 18.05
N ASP A 11 6.99 -13.10 18.69
CA ASP A 11 5.57 -13.41 18.79
C ASP A 11 4.97 -13.42 17.38
N GLY A 12 4.79 -14.62 16.86
CA GLY A 12 4.19 -14.89 15.55
C GLY A 12 2.67 -14.85 15.59
N SER A 13 2.05 -13.85 16.19
CA SER A 13 0.64 -13.58 15.98
C SER A 13 0.50 -12.79 14.66
N THR A 14 0.00 -13.43 13.61
CA THR A 14 -0.72 -12.73 12.54
C THR A 14 -1.92 -12.09 13.23
N ASP A 15 -1.76 -10.82 13.63
CA ASP A 15 -2.83 -10.05 14.26
C ASP A 15 -4.03 -10.07 13.31
N ASP A 16 -5.07 -10.78 13.74
CA ASP A 16 -6.34 -10.89 13.03
C ASP A 16 -6.92 -9.47 12.98
N VAL A 17 -6.80 -8.83 11.80
CA VAL A 17 -7.27 -7.45 11.64
C VAL A 17 -8.77 -7.40 11.90
N ASP A 18 -9.22 -6.45 12.72
CA ASP A 18 -10.65 -6.27 13.04
C ASP A 18 -11.47 -6.19 11.74
N ALA A 19 -12.50 -7.04 11.63
CA ALA A 19 -13.40 -7.06 10.47
C ALA A 19 -14.00 -5.68 10.16
N ALA A 20 -14.23 -4.83 11.17
CA ALA A 20 -14.70 -3.46 11.00
C ALA A 20 -13.67 -2.57 10.30
N VAL A 21 -12.37 -2.78 10.54
CA VAL A 21 -11.28 -2.09 9.85
C VAL A 21 -11.24 -2.50 8.39
N VAL A 22 -11.31 -3.80 8.10
CA VAL A 22 -11.34 -4.33 6.73
C VAL A 22 -12.51 -3.74 5.94
N GLU A 23 -13.70 -3.76 6.53
CA GLU A 23 -14.91 -3.22 5.89
C GLU A 23 -14.78 -1.71 5.63
N ARG A 24 -14.25 -0.95 6.58
CA ARG A 24 -13.99 0.49 6.42
C ARG A 24 -13.03 0.77 5.26
N VAL A 25 -11.93 0.03 5.17
CA VAL A 25 -10.95 0.15 4.08
C VAL A 25 -11.62 -0.18 2.75
N ARG A 26 -12.36 -1.28 2.66
CA ARG A 26 -13.10 -1.70 1.46
C ARG A 26 -14.11 -0.65 1.02
N ALA A 27 -14.93 -0.16 1.94
CA ALA A 27 -15.94 0.87 1.66
C ALA A 27 -15.31 2.19 1.20
N SER A 28 -14.16 2.57 1.76
CA SER A 28 -13.41 3.75 1.32
C SER A 28 -12.80 3.54 -0.07
N PHE A 29 -12.16 2.41 -0.31
CA PHE A 29 -11.55 2.06 -1.60
C PHE A 29 -12.58 2.08 -2.74
N ALA A 30 -13.76 1.52 -2.51
CA ALA A 30 -14.83 1.47 -3.50
C ALA A 30 -15.32 2.87 -3.97
N ARG A 31 -15.05 3.93 -3.20
CA ARG A 31 -15.36 5.31 -3.57
C ARG A 31 -14.26 6.01 -4.36
N GLN A 32 -13.08 5.40 -4.52
CA GLN A 32 -11.98 5.98 -5.30
C GLN A 32 -12.22 5.78 -6.80
N GLY A 33 -12.69 6.82 -7.48
CA GLY A 33 -12.92 6.80 -8.93
C GLY A 33 -11.65 6.47 -9.74
N VAL A 34 -10.48 6.91 -9.30
CA VAL A 34 -9.20 6.60 -9.98
C VAL A 34 -8.90 5.10 -9.91
N MET A 35 -9.10 4.44 -8.78
CA MET A 35 -8.87 3.00 -8.64
C MET A 35 -9.82 2.20 -9.54
N ALA A 36 -11.10 2.58 -9.59
CA ALA A 36 -12.05 1.99 -10.53
C ALA A 36 -11.63 2.17 -12.00
N THR A 37 -11.15 3.36 -12.38
CA THR A 37 -10.65 3.66 -13.73
C THR A 37 -9.43 2.81 -14.10
N LEU A 38 -8.55 2.54 -13.13
CA LEU A 38 -7.36 1.71 -13.32
C LEU A 38 -7.68 0.21 -13.32
N GLY A 39 -8.89 -0.20 -12.93
CA GLY A 39 -9.25 -1.61 -12.74
C GLY A 39 -8.54 -2.21 -11.54
N ALA A 40 -8.23 -1.39 -10.53
CA ALA A 40 -7.53 -1.80 -9.33
C ALA A 40 -8.48 -2.48 -8.33
N GLU A 41 -7.94 -3.43 -7.58
CA GLU A 41 -8.65 -4.16 -6.52
C GLU A 41 -7.79 -4.26 -5.25
N LEU A 42 -8.43 -4.39 -4.10
CA LEU A 42 -7.76 -4.72 -2.85
C LEU A 42 -7.39 -6.20 -2.84
N ALA A 43 -6.09 -6.50 -2.88
CA ALA A 43 -5.57 -7.86 -2.80
C ALA A 43 -5.47 -8.34 -1.35
N GLU A 44 -5.07 -7.46 -0.43
CA GLU A 44 -4.93 -7.77 0.99
C GLU A 44 -5.18 -6.54 1.85
N VAL A 45 -5.76 -6.74 3.04
CA VAL A 45 -5.92 -5.73 4.09
C VAL A 45 -5.55 -6.36 5.43
N ALA A 46 -4.51 -5.84 6.05
CA ALA A 46 -4.06 -6.22 7.38
C ALA A 46 -3.78 -4.97 8.24
N ALA A 47 -3.49 -5.15 9.53
CA ALA A 47 -3.16 -4.05 10.42
C ALA A 47 -1.87 -3.35 9.98
N GLY A 48 -1.98 -2.13 9.45
CA GLY A 48 -0.84 -1.35 8.95
C GLY A 48 -0.22 -1.87 7.65
N GLN A 49 -0.89 -2.80 6.95
CA GLN A 49 -0.44 -3.32 5.66
C GLN A 49 -1.62 -3.46 4.70
N VAL A 50 -1.48 -2.98 3.48
CA VAL A 50 -2.48 -3.11 2.41
C VAL A 50 -1.79 -3.39 1.09
N ALA A 51 -2.32 -4.34 0.33
CA ALA A 51 -1.90 -4.61 -1.03
C ALA A 51 -3.01 -4.28 -2.03
N ILE A 52 -2.64 -3.61 -3.12
CA ILE A 52 -3.52 -3.25 -4.24
C ILE A 52 -2.96 -3.88 -5.50
N ALA A 53 -3.79 -4.60 -6.23
CA ALA A 53 -3.45 -5.17 -7.52
C ALA A 53 -4.19 -4.44 -8.65
N LEU A 54 -3.55 -4.30 -9.81
CA LEU A 54 -4.20 -3.82 -11.03
C LEU A 54 -3.61 -4.49 -12.27
N PRO A 55 -4.39 -4.66 -13.35
CA PRO A 55 -3.90 -5.26 -14.58
C PRO A 55 -2.93 -4.32 -15.31
N ILE A 56 -1.89 -4.87 -15.91
CA ILE A 56 -1.02 -4.12 -16.82
C ILE A 56 -1.62 -4.23 -18.22
N GLU A 57 -2.25 -3.15 -18.67
CA GLU A 57 -3.00 -3.09 -19.92
C GLU A 57 -2.51 -1.98 -20.84
N PRO A 58 -2.66 -2.11 -22.17
CA PRO A 58 -2.23 -1.09 -23.13
C PRO A 58 -2.77 0.31 -22.86
N ARG A 59 -4.03 0.44 -22.40
CA ARG A 59 -4.65 1.73 -22.06
C ARG A 59 -3.99 2.46 -20.89
N LEU A 60 -3.21 1.74 -20.08
CA LEU A 60 -2.48 2.28 -18.93
C LEU A 60 -0.98 2.45 -19.22
N SER A 61 -0.55 2.13 -20.45
CA SER A 61 0.86 2.18 -20.86
C SER A 61 1.29 3.58 -21.28
N GLN A 62 2.60 3.81 -21.16
CA GLN A 62 3.26 4.94 -21.79
C GLN A 62 3.70 4.55 -23.24
N GLN A 63 4.27 5.50 -24.00
CA GLN A 63 4.62 5.36 -25.41
C GLN A 63 5.60 4.22 -25.76
N ASN A 64 6.33 3.68 -24.79
CA ASN A 64 7.26 2.56 -25.00
C ASN A 64 6.66 1.20 -24.63
N GLY A 65 5.36 1.13 -24.32
CA GLY A 65 4.63 -0.10 -24.02
C GLY A 65 4.71 -0.60 -22.58
N PHE A 66 5.40 0.10 -21.70
CA PHE A 66 5.42 -0.22 -20.26
C PHE A 66 4.29 0.50 -19.52
N LEU A 67 3.89 0.00 -18.38
CA LEU A 67 2.92 0.68 -17.51
C LEU A 67 3.41 2.09 -17.19
N HIS A 68 2.51 3.08 -17.29
CA HIS A 68 2.87 4.47 -17.03
C HIS A 68 3.26 4.65 -15.54
N ALA A 69 4.35 5.36 -15.27
CA ALA A 69 4.84 5.60 -13.90
C ALA A 69 3.78 6.22 -12.98
N GLY A 70 2.93 7.11 -13.50
CA GLY A 70 1.82 7.71 -12.76
C GLY A 70 0.80 6.68 -12.25
N VAL A 71 0.59 5.56 -12.96
CA VAL A 71 -0.27 4.46 -12.52
C VAL A 71 0.37 3.71 -11.37
N VAL A 72 1.68 3.43 -11.46
CA VAL A 72 2.46 2.80 -10.37
C VAL A 72 2.39 3.66 -9.11
N VAL A 73 2.60 4.97 -9.25
CA VAL A 73 2.55 5.93 -8.13
C VAL A 73 1.15 6.00 -7.52
N ALA A 74 0.09 6.03 -8.32
CA ALA A 74 -1.29 6.05 -7.82
C ALA A 74 -1.63 4.80 -6.98
N ALA A 75 -1.18 3.63 -7.43
CA ALA A 75 -1.37 2.39 -6.67
C ALA A 75 -0.58 2.39 -5.35
N LEU A 76 0.68 2.83 -5.37
CA LEU A 76 1.54 2.92 -4.18
C LEU A 76 1.01 3.94 -3.16
N ASP A 77 0.58 5.12 -3.62
CA ASP A 77 -0.01 6.15 -2.76
C ASP A 77 -1.26 5.64 -2.06
N SER A 78 -2.15 4.97 -2.81
CA SER A 78 -3.36 4.38 -2.24
C SER A 78 -3.05 3.23 -1.28
N ALA A 79 -2.11 2.35 -1.58
CA ALA A 79 -1.71 1.26 -0.69
C ALA A 79 -1.14 1.80 0.64
N CYS A 80 -0.25 2.80 0.59
CA CYS A 80 0.29 3.48 1.76
C CYS A 80 -0.81 4.22 2.56
N GLY A 81 -1.72 4.90 1.87
CA GLY A 81 -2.84 5.60 2.49
C GLY A 81 -3.77 4.65 3.26
N TYR A 82 -4.13 3.51 2.67
CA TYR A 82 -4.98 2.51 3.33
C TYR A 82 -4.24 1.74 4.42
N ALA A 83 -2.94 1.47 4.28
CA ALA A 83 -2.14 0.91 5.36
C ALA A 83 -2.15 1.84 6.60
N ALA A 84 -1.99 3.15 6.39
CA ALA A 84 -2.11 4.15 7.46
C ALA A 84 -3.54 4.20 8.04
N LEU A 85 -4.57 4.20 7.19
CA LEU A 85 -5.98 4.24 7.61
C LEU A 85 -6.36 3.04 8.47
N ALA A 86 -5.81 1.85 8.18
CA ALA A 86 -6.06 0.63 8.94
C ALA A 86 -5.67 0.74 10.42
N LEU A 87 -4.71 1.62 10.76
CA LEU A 87 -4.28 1.88 12.13
C LEU A 87 -4.90 3.14 12.76
N MET A 88 -5.70 3.90 12.00
CA MET A 88 -6.31 5.14 12.49
C MET A 88 -7.65 4.87 13.19
N PRO A 89 -8.10 5.76 14.11
CA PRO A 89 -9.43 5.70 14.72
C PRO A 89 -10.56 5.62 13.68
N ALA A 90 -11.71 5.07 14.08
CA ALA A 90 -12.83 4.82 13.18
C ALA A 90 -13.40 6.09 12.51
N ASP A 91 -13.30 7.24 13.16
CA ASP A 91 -13.74 8.55 12.67
C ASP A 91 -12.68 9.30 11.85
N ALA A 92 -11.58 8.64 11.54
CA ALA A 92 -10.47 9.25 10.80
C ALA A 92 -10.61 9.05 9.29
N GLU A 93 -10.14 10.07 8.57
CA GLU A 93 -9.79 10.04 7.15
C GLU A 93 -8.30 10.23 6.98
N VAL A 94 -7.77 9.79 5.85
CA VAL A 94 -6.34 9.90 5.51
C VAL A 94 -6.15 10.73 4.26
N LEU A 95 -5.10 11.56 4.26
CA LEU A 95 -4.62 12.27 3.08
C LEU A 95 -3.11 12.13 2.98
N SER A 96 -2.60 12.08 1.77
CA SER A 96 -1.17 12.13 1.50
C SER A 96 -0.64 13.56 1.69
N VAL A 97 0.48 13.69 2.39
CA VAL A 97 1.17 14.98 2.58
C VAL A 97 2.28 15.13 1.54
N GLU A 98 3.09 14.10 1.39
CA GLU A 98 4.18 14.03 0.44
C GLU A 98 4.60 12.57 0.24
N PHE A 99 5.28 12.31 -0.83
CA PHE A 99 5.99 11.06 -1.03
C PHE A 99 7.22 11.26 -1.91
N LYS A 100 8.18 10.37 -1.76
CA LYS A 100 9.31 10.23 -2.66
C LYS A 100 9.29 8.82 -3.23
N VAL A 101 9.32 8.70 -4.54
CA VAL A 101 9.32 7.42 -5.26
C VAL A 101 10.60 7.26 -6.08
N ASN A 102 11.13 6.04 -6.11
CA ASN A 102 12.15 5.61 -7.05
C ASN A 102 11.55 4.55 -7.97
N LEU A 103 11.66 4.76 -9.27
CA LEU A 103 11.34 3.76 -10.28
C LEU A 103 12.61 2.95 -10.53
N LEU A 104 12.53 1.64 -10.32
CA LEU A 104 13.69 0.74 -10.31
C LEU A 104 13.81 -0.06 -11.60
N ALA A 105 12.65 -0.44 -12.18
CA ALA A 105 12.58 -1.19 -13.43
C ALA A 105 11.29 -0.84 -14.19
N PRO A 106 11.25 -1.02 -15.53
CA PRO A 106 10.02 -0.92 -16.29
C PRO A 106 8.99 -1.95 -15.83
N ALA A 107 7.74 -1.52 -15.62
CA ALA A 107 6.65 -2.41 -15.25
C ALA A 107 6.00 -3.00 -16.49
N SER A 108 6.12 -4.32 -16.67
CA SER A 108 5.50 -5.11 -17.73
C SER A 108 5.04 -6.45 -17.17
N GLY A 109 4.14 -7.13 -17.86
CA GLY A 109 3.62 -8.42 -17.43
C GLY A 109 2.11 -8.43 -17.31
N GLY A 110 1.56 -9.31 -16.46
CA GLY A 110 0.12 -9.51 -16.30
C GLY A 110 -0.52 -8.51 -15.35
N ARG A 111 0.12 -8.24 -14.21
CA ARG A 111 -0.42 -7.32 -13.19
C ARG A 111 0.68 -6.58 -12.43
N LEU A 112 0.31 -5.43 -11.88
CA LEU A 112 1.06 -4.72 -10.84
C LEU A 112 0.48 -5.09 -9.48
N LEU A 113 1.35 -5.37 -8.51
CA LEU A 113 1.02 -5.46 -7.09
C LEU A 113 1.74 -4.35 -6.35
N ALA A 114 0.99 -3.46 -5.70
CA ALA A 114 1.51 -2.38 -4.87
C ALA A 114 1.22 -2.71 -3.40
N GLU A 115 2.28 -2.86 -2.61
CA GLU A 115 2.23 -3.19 -1.19
C GLU A 115 2.60 -1.95 -0.38
N GLY A 116 1.72 -1.53 0.54
CA GLY A 116 1.96 -0.44 1.47
C GLY A 116 2.06 -0.96 2.89
N GLU A 117 3.04 -0.49 3.65
CA GLU A 117 3.18 -0.81 5.08
C GLU A 117 3.47 0.44 5.91
N VAL A 118 2.99 0.46 7.14
CA VAL A 118 3.28 1.52 8.10
C VAL A 118 4.64 1.28 8.74
N VAL A 119 5.57 2.22 8.51
CA VAL A 119 6.88 2.26 9.18
C VAL A 119 6.74 2.83 10.60
N ARG A 120 5.93 3.90 10.74
CA ARG A 120 5.67 4.53 12.03
C ARG A 120 4.32 5.24 12.05
N ALA A 121 3.43 4.81 12.92
CA ALA A 121 2.19 5.49 13.22
C ALA A 121 2.40 6.57 14.28
N GLY A 122 2.07 7.83 13.96
CA GLY A 122 2.04 8.94 14.91
C GLY A 122 0.61 9.42 15.15
N ARG A 123 0.44 10.33 16.09
CA ARG A 123 -0.89 10.89 16.43
C ARG A 123 -1.51 11.67 15.26
N THR A 124 -0.70 12.39 14.49
CA THR A 124 -1.14 13.25 13.38
C THR A 124 -0.60 12.76 12.05
N LEU A 125 0.68 12.36 12.01
CA LEU A 125 1.36 11.91 10.82
C LEU A 125 1.72 10.42 10.95
N THR A 126 1.61 9.70 9.83
CA THR A 126 2.03 8.30 9.71
C THR A 126 3.01 8.20 8.55
N VAL A 127 4.16 7.60 8.80
CA VAL A 127 5.16 7.32 7.76
C VAL A 127 4.93 5.91 7.24
N CYS A 128 4.84 5.77 5.93
CA CYS A 128 4.63 4.50 5.24
C CYS A 128 5.74 4.24 4.23
N ARG A 129 6.03 2.96 3.99
CA ARG A 129 6.80 2.48 2.86
C ARG A 129 5.86 1.78 1.89
N GLY A 130 6.10 1.94 0.60
CA GLY A 130 5.40 1.22 -0.45
C GLY A 130 6.39 0.59 -1.42
N ASP A 131 6.15 -0.66 -1.81
CA ASP A 131 6.91 -1.37 -2.82
C ASP A 131 5.97 -1.92 -3.90
N ALA A 132 6.31 -1.73 -5.17
CA ALA A 132 5.51 -2.20 -6.28
C ALA A 132 6.26 -3.25 -7.09
N TYR A 133 5.52 -4.26 -7.50
CA TYR A 133 6.04 -5.40 -8.25
C TYR A 133 5.19 -5.63 -9.50
N ALA A 134 5.87 -5.85 -10.63
CA ALA A 134 5.23 -6.40 -11.82
C ALA A 134 5.31 -7.92 -11.75
N GLU A 135 4.18 -8.59 -11.95
CA GLU A 135 4.06 -10.05 -11.84
C GLU A 135 3.54 -10.65 -13.15
N GLN A 136 4.22 -11.70 -13.60
CA GLN A 136 3.79 -12.52 -14.71
C GLN A 136 4.17 -13.98 -14.45
N GLU A 137 3.19 -14.89 -14.42
CA GLU A 137 3.38 -16.29 -14.09
C GLU A 137 4.11 -16.48 -12.76
N ALA A 138 5.33 -17.02 -12.75
CA ALA A 138 6.17 -17.21 -11.57
C ALA A 138 7.21 -16.08 -11.35
N GLU A 139 7.26 -15.10 -12.24
CA GLU A 139 8.22 -13.99 -12.15
C GLU A 139 7.61 -12.80 -11.39
N ARG A 140 8.41 -12.21 -10.51
CA ARG A 140 8.09 -11.01 -9.77
C ARG A 140 9.26 -10.03 -9.83
N VAL A 141 9.06 -8.88 -10.46
CA VAL A 141 10.07 -7.83 -10.65
C VAL A 141 9.74 -6.63 -9.77
N HIS A 142 10.68 -6.21 -8.91
CA HIS A 142 10.53 -5.00 -8.10
C HIS A 142 10.69 -3.76 -9.01
N VAL A 143 9.61 -3.03 -9.22
CA VAL A 143 9.55 -1.93 -10.20
C VAL A 143 9.59 -0.55 -9.58
N ALA A 144 9.20 -0.40 -8.33
CA ALA A 144 9.27 0.89 -7.64
C ALA A 144 9.29 0.73 -6.12
N THR A 145 9.91 1.69 -5.43
CA THR A 145 9.82 1.85 -3.97
C THR A 145 9.46 3.29 -3.63
N MET A 146 8.67 3.48 -2.58
CA MET A 146 8.15 4.76 -2.13
C MET A 146 8.32 4.91 -0.62
N LEU A 147 8.65 6.11 -0.18
CA LEU A 147 8.46 6.55 1.20
C LEU A 147 7.44 7.68 1.20
N ALA A 148 6.40 7.55 2.01
CA ALA A 148 5.27 8.46 2.04
C ALA A 148 4.93 8.92 3.45
N THR A 149 4.42 10.14 3.56
CA THR A 149 3.87 10.69 4.81
C THR A 149 2.37 10.93 4.62
N MET A 150 1.58 10.32 5.49
CA MET A 150 0.13 10.45 5.55
C MET A 150 -0.29 11.30 6.74
N VAL A 151 -1.32 12.13 6.57
CA VAL A 151 -1.91 12.90 7.66
C VAL A 151 -3.30 12.38 7.99
N ARG A 152 -3.56 12.24 9.29
CA ARG A 152 -4.90 11.97 9.81
C ARG A 152 -5.70 13.26 9.87
N ARG A 153 -6.91 13.23 9.32
CA ARG A 153 -7.94 14.27 9.56
C ARG A 153 -9.21 13.62 10.12
N ARG A 154 -10.07 14.41 10.74
CA ARG A 154 -11.41 13.95 11.13
C ARG A 154 -12.32 13.96 9.91
N ALA A 155 -13.20 12.97 9.82
CA ALA A 155 -14.31 13.01 8.89
C ALA A 155 -15.19 14.26 9.18
N ALA A 156 -15.68 14.90 8.14
CA ALA A 156 -16.57 16.07 8.27
C ALA A 156 -17.96 15.66 8.72
#